data_d1db200dd7dd2adc003f42966dcd6a28
#
_entry.id   d1db200dd7dd2adc003f42966dcd6a28
#
_cell.length_a   1.000
_cell.length_b   1.000
_cell.length_c   1.000
_cell.angle_alpha   90.00
_cell.angle_beta   90.00
_cell.angle_gamma   90.00
#
_symmetry.space_group_name_H-M   'P 1'
#
loop_
_entity.id
_entity.type
_entity.pdbx_description
1 polymer ?
#
loop_
_entity_poly.entity_id
_entity_poly.type
_entity_poly.pdbx_seq_one_letter_code
_entity_poly.pdbx_strand_id
1 'polypeptide(L)'
;TALAQWGDVWRRVVPDLRTVVLPREGRVPDPDIAAIDVAVFSADLWTEGRGPSFMKVALQAPSLQWLHMFSAGLDDPVFDQFRERGVKVTHSAGSSATPIAHTVMMQLVAMCRNGRQLAVAQSNRDWLDVDVVDVEDRTVGIIGFGAIGAEVARLAAAFGMHPIGMRRSPRGDEPCPVWTTDRLHELLRIADDIVLCAPLNES
;
A
#
# COMPACT_ATOMS: atom_id res chain seq x y z
N THR A 1 17.74 0.82 9.74
CA THR A 1 17.76 1.04 8.27
C THR A 1 17.53 -0.27 7.53
N ALA A 2 17.02 -0.21 6.30
CA ALA A 2 16.84 -1.39 5.44
C ALA A 2 18.16 -2.16 5.27
N LEU A 3 19.29 -1.45 5.13
CA LEU A 3 20.61 -2.08 5.04
C LEU A 3 20.97 -2.87 6.30
N ALA A 4 20.66 -2.37 7.50
CA ALA A 4 20.94 -3.10 8.74
C ALA A 4 20.10 -4.38 8.85
N GLN A 5 18.90 -4.39 8.31
CA GLN A 5 17.99 -5.53 8.36
C GLN A 5 18.25 -6.55 7.26
N TRP A 6 18.55 -6.11 6.06
CA TRP A 6 18.60 -6.96 4.85
C TRP A 6 19.97 -7.02 4.16
N GLY A 7 20.95 -6.25 4.61
CA GLY A 7 22.25 -6.14 3.96
C GLY A 7 22.97 -7.48 3.78
N ASP A 8 22.88 -8.37 4.77
CA ASP A 8 23.50 -9.71 4.69
C ASP A 8 22.77 -10.63 3.71
N VAL A 9 21.44 -10.47 3.57
CA VAL A 9 20.67 -11.21 2.56
C VAL A 9 21.07 -10.75 1.17
N TRP A 10 21.23 -9.45 0.95
CA TRP A 10 21.65 -8.91 -0.35
C TRP A 10 23.04 -9.35 -0.74
N ARG A 11 24.01 -9.33 0.20
CA ARG A 11 25.39 -9.79 -0.05
C ARG A 11 25.49 -11.28 -0.34
N ARG A 12 24.56 -12.10 0.16
CA ARG A 12 24.50 -13.52 -0.21
C ARG A 12 24.11 -13.72 -1.69
N VAL A 13 23.30 -12.83 -2.25
CA VAL A 13 22.86 -12.90 -3.64
C VAL A 13 23.87 -12.19 -4.57
N VAL A 14 24.44 -11.09 -4.10
CA VAL A 14 25.44 -10.28 -4.81
C VAL A 14 26.64 -10.10 -3.88
N PRO A 15 27.65 -11.01 -3.92
CA PRO A 15 28.78 -10.99 -2.98
C PRO A 15 29.59 -9.69 -3.00
N ASP A 16 29.77 -9.10 -4.17
CA ASP A 16 30.56 -7.86 -4.37
C ASP A 16 29.69 -6.59 -4.28
N LEU A 17 28.53 -6.67 -3.64
CA LEU A 17 27.61 -5.55 -3.49
C LEU A 17 28.27 -4.39 -2.73
N ARG A 18 28.53 -3.29 -3.41
CA ARG A 18 28.91 -2.02 -2.80
C ARG A 18 27.64 -1.23 -2.48
N THR A 19 27.50 -0.78 -1.24
CA THR A 19 26.34 -0.03 -0.78
C THR A 19 26.71 1.42 -0.52
N VAL A 20 25.94 2.34 -1.11
CA VAL A 20 25.98 3.77 -0.83
C VAL A 20 24.76 4.12 0.00
N VAL A 21 24.95 4.55 1.23
CA VAL A 21 23.87 4.92 2.14
C VAL A 21 23.67 6.43 2.09
N LEU A 22 22.43 6.88 1.90
CA LEU A 22 22.10 8.31 2.00
C LEU A 22 22.40 8.78 3.43
N PRO A 23 23.33 9.71 3.66
CA PRO A 23 23.66 10.18 5.02
C PRO A 23 22.50 11.01 5.60
N ARG A 24 22.37 11.03 6.92
CA ARG A 24 21.37 11.88 7.59
C ARG A 24 21.73 13.36 7.51
N GLU A 25 23.00 13.65 7.55
CA GLU A 25 23.58 14.99 7.41
C GLU A 25 24.66 14.98 6.32
N GLY A 26 24.82 16.11 5.63
CA GLY A 26 25.75 16.23 4.53
C GLY A 26 25.21 15.70 3.19
N ARG A 27 26.13 15.36 2.28
CA ARG A 27 25.80 14.85 0.93
C ARG A 27 26.54 13.57 0.61
N VAL A 28 26.00 12.79 -0.32
CA VAL A 28 26.71 11.66 -0.93
C VAL A 28 27.83 12.23 -1.80
N PRO A 29 29.08 11.73 -1.70
CA PRO A 29 30.18 12.16 -2.55
C PRO A 29 29.91 11.89 -4.04
N ASP A 30 30.33 12.81 -4.91
CA ASP A 30 30.08 12.69 -6.35
C ASP A 30 30.62 11.38 -6.98
N PRO A 31 31.80 10.85 -6.60
CA PRO A 31 32.27 9.54 -7.08
C PRO A 31 31.34 8.38 -6.68
N ASP A 32 30.74 8.46 -5.50
CA ASP A 32 29.80 7.45 -5.04
C ASP A 32 28.47 7.55 -5.81
N ILE A 33 27.99 8.76 -6.08
CA ILE A 33 26.79 8.98 -6.92
C ILE A 33 27.03 8.42 -8.33
N ALA A 34 28.22 8.67 -8.92
CA ALA A 34 28.56 8.19 -10.25
C ALA A 34 28.59 6.65 -10.37
N ALA A 35 28.82 5.97 -9.27
CA ALA A 35 28.92 4.52 -9.21
C ALA A 35 27.60 3.80 -8.86
N ILE A 36 26.48 4.52 -8.75
CA ILE A 36 25.16 3.93 -8.42
C ILE A 36 24.53 3.33 -9.68
N ASP A 37 24.41 2.01 -9.71
CA ASP A 37 23.68 1.27 -10.76
C ASP A 37 22.22 0.99 -10.35
N VAL A 38 21.98 0.83 -9.06
CA VAL A 38 20.67 0.49 -8.49
C VAL A 38 20.34 1.44 -7.33
N ALA A 39 19.15 2.01 -7.31
CA ALA A 39 18.66 2.80 -6.21
C ALA A 39 17.41 2.15 -5.59
N VAL A 40 17.41 1.97 -4.27
CA VAL A 40 16.29 1.39 -3.52
C VAL A 40 15.76 2.40 -2.51
N PHE A 41 14.55 2.87 -2.73
CA PHE A 41 13.85 3.75 -1.79
C PHE A 41 13.14 2.90 -0.74
N SER A 42 13.63 2.96 0.49
CA SER A 42 13.11 2.17 1.61
C SER A 42 12.14 2.96 2.50
N ALA A 43 11.32 2.25 3.28
CA ALA A 43 10.30 2.86 4.13
C ALA A 43 10.87 3.82 5.20
N ASP A 44 12.08 3.56 5.71
CA ASP A 44 12.76 4.44 6.66
C ASP A 44 13.07 5.83 6.06
N LEU A 45 13.41 5.91 4.78
CA LEU A 45 13.60 7.19 4.09
C LEU A 45 12.30 8.00 3.99
N TRP A 46 11.17 7.31 3.86
CA TRP A 46 9.86 7.95 3.86
C TRP A 46 9.51 8.52 5.23
N THR A 47 9.62 7.72 6.28
CA THR A 47 9.28 8.13 7.66
C THR A 47 10.20 9.23 8.19
N GLU A 48 11.45 9.31 7.72
CA GLU A 48 12.39 10.36 8.05
C GLU A 48 12.24 11.63 7.16
N GLY A 49 11.27 11.67 6.24
CA GLY A 49 11.05 12.81 5.32
C GLY A 49 12.19 13.02 4.31
N ARG A 50 12.98 12.00 4.02
CA ARG A 50 14.21 12.08 3.19
C ARG A 50 14.00 11.72 1.73
N GLY A 51 12.74 11.56 1.33
CA GLY A 51 12.36 11.28 -0.05
C GLY A 51 12.96 12.25 -1.07
N PRO A 52 12.83 13.58 -0.89
CA PRO A 52 13.40 14.55 -1.83
C PRO A 52 14.92 14.44 -1.98
N SER A 53 15.64 14.20 -0.88
CA SER A 53 17.10 14.03 -0.91
C SER A 53 17.51 12.75 -1.64
N PHE A 54 16.78 11.66 -1.44
CA PHE A 54 17.00 10.41 -2.17
C PHE A 54 16.77 10.60 -3.67
N MET A 55 15.64 11.20 -4.06
CA MET A 55 15.30 11.43 -5.46
C MET A 55 16.33 12.30 -6.16
N LYS A 56 16.83 13.34 -5.47
CA LYS A 56 17.91 14.19 -5.98
C LYS A 56 19.18 13.39 -6.29
N VAL A 57 19.61 12.50 -5.38
CA VAL A 57 20.79 11.64 -5.59
C VAL A 57 20.55 10.67 -6.74
N ALA A 58 19.40 10.01 -6.78
CA ALA A 58 19.05 9.08 -7.85
C ALA A 58 18.99 9.75 -9.23
N LEU A 59 18.47 10.97 -9.33
CA LEU A 59 18.47 11.75 -10.58
C LEU A 59 19.88 12.14 -11.03
N GLN A 60 20.79 12.40 -10.10
CA GLN A 60 22.18 12.74 -10.39
C GLN A 60 23.05 11.53 -10.76
N ALA A 61 22.62 10.29 -10.51
CA ALA A 61 23.37 9.08 -10.78
C ALA A 61 23.37 8.75 -12.30
N PRO A 62 24.49 8.93 -13.02
CA PRO A 62 24.52 8.75 -14.47
C PRO A 62 24.45 7.29 -14.89
N SER A 63 24.94 6.39 -14.04
CA SER A 63 25.00 4.94 -14.30
C SER A 63 23.74 4.21 -13.82
N LEU A 64 22.75 4.91 -13.29
CA LEU A 64 21.55 4.28 -12.72
C LEU A 64 20.76 3.52 -13.80
N GLN A 65 20.55 2.22 -13.55
CA GLN A 65 19.81 1.31 -14.43
C GLN A 65 18.45 0.90 -13.82
N TRP A 66 18.36 0.86 -12.48
CA TRP A 66 17.17 0.39 -11.80
C TRP A 66 16.86 1.24 -10.56
N LEU A 67 15.63 1.76 -10.51
CA LEU A 67 15.05 2.43 -9.34
C LEU A 67 13.91 1.55 -8.78
N HIS A 68 14.01 1.17 -7.52
CA HIS A 68 12.94 0.47 -6.82
C HIS A 68 12.33 1.35 -5.72
N MET A 69 10.99 1.49 -5.74
CA MET A 69 10.22 2.25 -4.76
C MET A 69 9.48 1.29 -3.82
N PHE A 70 9.54 1.54 -2.51
CA PHE A 70 8.74 0.75 -1.56
C PHE A 70 7.24 1.07 -1.65
N SER A 71 6.87 2.26 -2.11
CA SER A 71 5.49 2.70 -2.31
C SER A 71 4.79 1.92 -3.42
N ALA A 72 3.46 1.93 -3.42
CA ALA A 72 2.67 1.24 -4.45
C ALA A 72 2.43 2.11 -5.70
N GLY A 73 2.46 3.45 -5.60
CA GLY A 73 2.20 4.39 -6.70
C GLY A 73 3.47 4.86 -7.38
N LEU A 74 3.38 5.10 -8.68
CA LEU A 74 4.41 5.72 -9.53
C LEU A 74 3.78 6.84 -10.39
N ASP A 75 2.79 7.56 -9.82
CA ASP A 75 2.02 8.58 -10.54
C ASP A 75 2.71 9.95 -10.53
N ASP A 76 3.76 10.15 -9.71
CA ASP A 76 4.52 11.39 -9.68
C ASP A 76 5.31 11.57 -10.99
N PRO A 77 5.20 12.74 -11.67
CA PRO A 77 5.93 13.04 -12.90
C PRO A 77 7.46 12.87 -12.81
N VAL A 78 8.03 12.88 -11.63
CA VAL A 78 9.47 12.63 -11.43
C VAL A 78 9.90 11.27 -11.99
N PHE A 79 9.03 10.27 -12.00
CA PHE A 79 9.36 8.95 -12.53
C PHE A 79 9.51 8.93 -14.05
N ASP A 80 8.93 9.89 -14.77
CA ASP A 80 9.09 10.00 -16.21
C ASP A 80 10.52 10.38 -16.58
N GLN A 81 11.18 11.22 -15.76
CA GLN A 81 12.60 11.56 -15.96
C GLN A 81 13.53 10.33 -15.91
N PHE A 82 13.21 9.34 -15.07
CA PHE A 82 13.96 8.08 -15.03
C PHE A 82 13.65 7.20 -16.23
N ARG A 83 12.38 7.11 -16.65
CA ARG A 83 11.94 6.32 -17.80
C ARG A 83 12.55 6.85 -19.11
N GLU A 84 12.60 8.18 -19.30
CA GLU A 84 13.23 8.84 -20.45
C GLU A 84 14.73 8.54 -20.55
N ARG A 85 15.39 8.34 -19.41
CA ARG A 85 16.80 7.91 -19.34
C ARG A 85 16.99 6.40 -19.54
N GLY A 86 15.91 5.64 -19.75
CA GLY A 86 15.97 4.18 -19.85
C GLY A 86 16.11 3.45 -18.52
N VAL A 87 15.96 4.13 -17.38
CA VAL A 87 16.03 3.51 -16.06
C VAL A 87 14.77 2.67 -15.83
N LYS A 88 14.97 1.40 -15.45
CA LYS A 88 13.86 0.52 -15.06
C LYS A 88 13.29 0.97 -13.71
N VAL A 89 12.05 1.43 -13.68
CA VAL A 89 11.37 1.80 -12.43
C VAL A 89 10.42 0.69 -12.01
N THR A 90 10.57 0.22 -10.77
CA THR A 90 9.71 -0.81 -10.16
C THR A 90 9.21 -0.35 -8.80
N HIS A 91 8.14 -0.97 -8.32
CA HIS A 91 7.53 -0.62 -7.04
C HIS A 91 7.02 -1.86 -6.29
N SER A 92 6.74 -1.71 -5.01
CA SER A 92 6.28 -2.78 -4.12
C SER A 92 4.75 -2.91 -4.07
N ALA A 93 4.06 -2.75 -5.21
CA ALA A 93 2.60 -2.91 -5.23
C ALA A 93 2.20 -4.30 -4.70
N GLY A 94 1.23 -4.30 -3.81
CA GLY A 94 0.73 -5.52 -3.17
C GLY A 94 1.46 -5.93 -1.89
N SER A 95 2.69 -5.49 -1.64
CA SER A 95 3.43 -5.85 -0.42
C SER A 95 2.74 -5.40 0.87
N SER A 96 1.99 -4.30 0.82
CA SER A 96 1.21 -3.77 1.94
C SER A 96 -0.26 -4.17 1.90
N ALA A 97 -0.69 -5.02 0.96
CA ALA A 97 -2.11 -5.37 0.81
C ALA A 97 -2.66 -6.06 2.06
N THR A 98 -1.97 -7.07 2.56
CA THR A 98 -2.40 -7.83 3.73
C THR A 98 -2.48 -6.97 5.01
N PRO A 99 -1.45 -6.20 5.43
CA PRO A 99 -1.58 -5.37 6.63
C PRO A 99 -2.63 -4.26 6.49
N ILE A 100 -2.84 -3.69 5.30
CA ILE A 100 -3.91 -2.73 5.05
C ILE A 100 -5.27 -3.41 5.18
N ALA A 101 -5.46 -4.58 4.56
CA ALA A 101 -6.69 -5.34 4.65
C ALA A 101 -7.02 -5.76 6.10
N HIS A 102 -6.02 -6.13 6.90
CA HIS A 102 -6.21 -6.36 8.34
C HIS A 102 -6.77 -5.13 9.05
N THR A 103 -6.23 -3.93 8.74
CA THR A 103 -6.73 -2.67 9.31
C THR A 103 -8.17 -2.40 8.88
N VAL A 104 -8.51 -2.64 7.62
CA VAL A 104 -9.88 -2.48 7.11
C VAL A 104 -10.84 -3.42 7.85
N MET A 105 -10.50 -4.72 7.95
CA MET A 105 -11.34 -5.69 8.66
C MET A 105 -11.50 -5.36 10.14
N MET A 106 -10.42 -4.92 10.80
CA MET A 106 -10.49 -4.46 12.18
C MET A 106 -11.52 -3.33 12.34
N GLN A 107 -11.54 -2.36 11.41
CA GLN A 107 -12.49 -1.24 11.47
C GLN A 107 -13.93 -1.70 11.18
N LEU A 108 -14.15 -2.56 10.19
CA LEU A 108 -15.47 -3.09 9.87
C LEU A 108 -16.06 -3.83 11.08
N VAL A 109 -15.30 -4.74 11.67
CA VAL A 109 -15.73 -5.46 12.88
C VAL A 109 -15.94 -4.51 14.04
N ALA A 110 -15.06 -3.53 14.25
CA ALA A 110 -15.20 -2.55 15.33
C ALA A 110 -16.47 -1.67 15.17
N MET A 111 -16.84 -1.31 13.95
CA MET A 111 -18.09 -0.57 13.68
C MET A 111 -19.30 -1.44 14.01
N CYS A 112 -19.35 -2.67 13.55
CA CYS A 112 -20.46 -3.59 13.84
C CYS A 112 -20.60 -3.90 15.33
N ARG A 113 -19.51 -3.93 16.07
CA ARG A 113 -19.47 -4.26 17.52
C ARG A 113 -19.47 -3.02 18.43
N ASN A 114 -19.71 -1.82 17.91
CA ASN A 114 -19.63 -0.56 18.67
C ASN A 114 -18.32 -0.38 19.45
N GLY A 115 -17.19 -0.85 18.88
CA GLY A 115 -15.90 -0.93 19.53
C GLY A 115 -15.39 0.40 20.09
N ARG A 116 -15.72 1.53 19.43
CA ARG A 116 -15.37 2.87 19.93
C ARG A 116 -16.07 3.20 21.25
N GLN A 117 -17.37 2.92 21.35
CA GLN A 117 -18.14 3.18 22.58
C GLN A 117 -17.65 2.28 23.71
N LEU A 118 -17.40 1.01 23.41
CA LEU A 118 -16.85 0.04 24.37
C LEU A 118 -15.47 0.46 24.88
N ALA A 119 -14.58 0.95 24.02
CA ALA A 119 -13.28 1.44 24.43
C ALA A 119 -13.36 2.66 25.37
N VAL A 120 -14.29 3.59 25.12
CA VAL A 120 -14.54 4.73 26.01
C VAL A 120 -15.12 4.26 27.35
N ALA A 121 -16.11 3.39 27.35
CA ALA A 121 -16.68 2.82 28.57
C ALA A 121 -15.63 2.10 29.40
N GLN A 122 -14.78 1.29 28.76
CA GLN A 122 -13.66 0.59 29.42
C GLN A 122 -12.68 1.57 30.07
N SER A 123 -12.34 2.69 29.42
CA SER A 123 -11.44 3.70 29.97
C SER A 123 -12.02 4.39 31.21
N ASN A 124 -13.35 4.54 31.26
CA ASN A 124 -14.10 5.11 32.37
C ASN A 124 -14.45 4.08 33.46
N ARG A 125 -14.14 2.79 33.24
CA ARG A 125 -14.54 1.67 34.10
C ARG A 125 -16.07 1.51 34.20
N ASP A 126 -16.78 1.85 33.15
CA ASP A 126 -18.22 1.72 33.03
C ASP A 126 -18.57 0.41 32.35
N TRP A 127 -19.57 -0.29 32.85
CA TRP A 127 -20.19 -1.40 32.13
C TRP A 127 -21.28 -0.83 31.22
N LEU A 128 -21.07 -0.94 29.92
CA LEU A 128 -21.99 -0.41 28.92
C LEU A 128 -22.60 -1.57 28.13
N ASP A 129 -23.92 -1.63 28.10
CA ASP A 129 -24.66 -2.47 27.16
C ASP A 129 -24.86 -1.70 25.85
N VAL A 130 -24.46 -2.29 24.74
CA VAL A 130 -24.52 -1.67 23.40
C VAL A 130 -25.18 -2.60 22.41
N ASP A 131 -25.98 -2.04 21.52
CA ASP A 131 -26.47 -2.76 20.36
C ASP A 131 -25.31 -3.15 19.46
N VAL A 132 -25.28 -4.40 19.04
CA VAL A 132 -24.26 -4.94 18.14
C VAL A 132 -24.91 -5.53 16.90
N VAL A 133 -24.19 -5.49 15.79
CA VAL A 133 -24.59 -6.11 14.55
C VAL A 133 -23.52 -7.16 14.19
N ASP A 134 -23.95 -8.32 13.72
CA ASP A 134 -23.03 -9.32 13.24
C ASP A 134 -22.49 -8.94 11.85
N VAL A 135 -21.25 -9.30 11.58
CA VAL A 135 -20.62 -9.06 10.28
C VAL A 135 -21.06 -10.07 9.24
N GLU A 136 -21.47 -11.27 9.68
CA GLU A 136 -21.97 -12.34 8.84
C GLU A 136 -23.16 -11.87 8.02
N ASP A 137 -23.28 -12.32 6.78
CA ASP A 137 -24.30 -11.99 5.80
C ASP A 137 -24.35 -10.50 5.34
N ARG A 138 -23.49 -9.62 5.87
CA ARG A 138 -23.42 -8.23 5.41
C ARG A 138 -22.74 -8.14 4.04
N THR A 139 -23.25 -7.29 3.19
CA THR A 139 -22.66 -6.98 1.89
C THR A 139 -21.61 -5.89 2.03
N VAL A 140 -20.38 -6.16 1.62
CA VAL A 140 -19.31 -5.15 1.58
C VAL A 140 -18.95 -4.79 0.14
N GLY A 141 -19.21 -3.53 -0.23
CA GLY A 141 -18.83 -2.97 -1.52
C GLY A 141 -17.39 -2.46 -1.50
N ILE A 142 -16.54 -2.93 -2.43
CA ILE A 142 -15.11 -2.59 -2.49
C ILE A 142 -14.85 -1.80 -3.76
N ILE A 143 -14.76 -0.47 -3.64
CA ILE A 143 -14.50 0.43 -4.76
C ILE A 143 -12.99 0.55 -4.98
N GLY A 144 -12.52 0.04 -6.12
CA GLY A 144 -11.09 -0.13 -6.41
C GLY A 144 -10.62 -1.55 -6.11
N PHE A 145 -10.80 -2.47 -7.07
CA PHE A 145 -10.45 -3.88 -6.91
C PHE A 145 -9.04 -4.16 -7.44
N GLY A 146 -8.03 -3.63 -6.71
CA GLY A 146 -6.60 -3.93 -6.85
C GLY A 146 -6.14 -4.97 -5.83
N ALA A 147 -4.84 -5.01 -5.53
CA ALA A 147 -4.27 -5.96 -4.56
C ALA A 147 -4.88 -5.83 -3.16
N ILE A 148 -5.09 -4.59 -2.68
CA ILE A 148 -5.72 -4.31 -1.38
C ILE A 148 -7.18 -4.78 -1.40
N GLY A 149 -7.96 -4.35 -2.42
CA GLY A 149 -9.38 -4.70 -2.51
C GLY A 149 -9.61 -6.21 -2.61
N ALA A 150 -8.77 -6.93 -3.36
CA ALA A 150 -8.83 -8.39 -3.44
C ALA A 150 -8.53 -9.08 -2.11
N GLU A 151 -7.57 -8.57 -1.34
CA GLU A 151 -7.24 -9.11 -0.02
C GLU A 151 -8.33 -8.79 1.01
N VAL A 152 -8.94 -7.60 0.96
CA VAL A 152 -10.13 -7.26 1.75
C VAL A 152 -11.28 -8.21 1.43
N ALA A 153 -11.56 -8.46 0.14
CA ALA A 153 -12.62 -9.38 -0.27
C ALA A 153 -12.39 -10.79 0.27
N ARG A 154 -11.15 -11.29 0.18
CA ARG A 154 -10.79 -12.61 0.71
C ARG A 154 -11.03 -12.72 2.21
N LEU A 155 -10.64 -11.69 2.98
CA LEU A 155 -10.86 -11.66 4.43
C LEU A 155 -12.34 -11.48 4.77
N ALA A 156 -13.05 -10.57 4.10
CA ALA A 156 -14.48 -10.36 4.31
C ALA A 156 -15.28 -11.66 4.09
N ALA A 157 -14.99 -12.40 3.02
CA ALA A 157 -15.60 -13.71 2.78
C ALA A 157 -15.30 -14.71 3.90
N ALA A 158 -14.09 -14.69 4.48
CA ALA A 158 -13.73 -15.54 5.62
C ALA A 158 -14.49 -15.18 6.91
N PHE A 159 -15.01 -13.95 7.02
CA PHE A 159 -15.90 -13.50 8.09
C PHE A 159 -17.39 -13.73 7.77
N GLY A 160 -17.72 -14.45 6.69
CA GLY A 160 -19.11 -14.70 6.28
C GLY A 160 -19.81 -13.52 5.59
N MET A 161 -19.06 -12.45 5.24
CA MET A 161 -19.60 -11.33 4.48
C MET A 161 -19.72 -11.65 2.99
N HIS A 162 -20.51 -10.86 2.27
CA HIS A 162 -20.69 -10.93 0.81
C HIS A 162 -19.91 -9.80 0.10
N PRO A 163 -18.63 -9.99 -0.25
CA PRO A 163 -17.85 -8.96 -0.93
C PRO A 163 -18.29 -8.80 -2.38
N ILE A 164 -18.43 -7.55 -2.83
CA ILE A 164 -18.63 -7.16 -4.23
C ILE A 164 -17.57 -6.12 -4.58
N GLY A 165 -16.67 -6.49 -5.46
CA GLY A 165 -15.63 -5.62 -5.96
C GLY A 165 -16.12 -4.70 -7.08
N MET A 166 -15.42 -3.56 -7.27
CA MET A 166 -15.64 -2.67 -8.40
C MET A 166 -14.34 -2.22 -9.03
N ARG A 167 -14.24 -2.31 -10.35
CA ARG A 167 -13.10 -1.81 -11.13
C ARG A 167 -13.52 -1.49 -12.57
N ARG A 168 -12.73 -0.66 -13.28
CA ARG A 168 -13.02 -0.29 -14.68
C ARG A 168 -13.15 -1.50 -15.61
N SER A 169 -12.25 -2.46 -15.47
CA SER A 169 -12.17 -3.64 -16.36
C SER A 169 -12.01 -4.90 -15.52
N PRO A 170 -13.09 -5.59 -15.15
CA PRO A 170 -13.05 -6.90 -14.51
C PRO A 170 -12.24 -7.90 -15.36
N ARG A 171 -11.53 -8.81 -14.71
CA ARG A 171 -10.70 -9.83 -15.38
C ARG A 171 -11.45 -11.13 -15.60
N GLY A 172 -12.45 -11.42 -14.76
CA GLY A 172 -13.24 -12.64 -14.79
C GLY A 172 -12.67 -13.81 -13.97
N ASP A 173 -11.51 -13.62 -13.35
CA ASP A 173 -10.84 -14.60 -12.48
C ASP A 173 -10.78 -14.15 -11.01
N GLU A 174 -11.56 -13.13 -10.65
CA GLU A 174 -11.60 -12.56 -9.32
C GLU A 174 -12.29 -13.51 -8.31
N PRO A 175 -11.88 -13.45 -7.02
CA PRO A 175 -12.38 -14.36 -5.97
C PRO A 175 -13.82 -14.06 -5.52
N CYS A 176 -14.43 -12.98 -6.00
CA CYS A 176 -15.81 -12.57 -5.73
C CYS A 176 -16.41 -11.87 -6.95
N PRO A 177 -17.73 -11.59 -6.99
CA PRO A 177 -18.32 -10.77 -8.05
C PRO A 177 -17.62 -9.40 -8.16
N VAL A 178 -17.18 -9.02 -9.35
CA VAL A 178 -16.57 -7.72 -9.62
C VAL A 178 -17.35 -7.02 -10.72
N TRP A 179 -17.85 -5.83 -10.39
CA TRP A 179 -18.68 -5.03 -11.27
C TRP A 179 -17.89 -3.89 -11.92
N THR A 180 -18.39 -3.41 -13.02
CA THR A 180 -17.91 -2.21 -13.72
C THR A 180 -18.43 -0.94 -13.02
N THR A 181 -17.75 0.18 -13.23
CA THR A 181 -18.03 1.44 -12.52
C THR A 181 -19.38 2.08 -12.83
N ASP A 182 -20.01 1.72 -13.94
CA ASP A 182 -21.37 2.12 -14.29
C ASP A 182 -22.45 1.59 -13.34
N ARG A 183 -22.15 0.51 -12.60
CA ARG A 183 -23.03 -0.07 -11.58
C ARG A 183 -22.79 0.49 -10.17
N LEU A 184 -22.10 1.60 -10.03
CA LEU A 184 -21.79 2.18 -8.71
C LEU A 184 -23.05 2.43 -7.87
N HIS A 185 -24.08 3.04 -8.45
CA HIS A 185 -25.30 3.33 -7.73
C HIS A 185 -26.08 2.07 -7.30
N GLU A 186 -25.95 0.99 -8.05
CA GLU A 186 -26.52 -0.30 -7.67
C GLU A 186 -25.78 -0.88 -6.47
N LEU A 187 -24.44 -0.86 -6.49
CA LEU A 187 -23.61 -1.30 -5.37
C LEU A 187 -23.94 -0.51 -4.09
N LEU A 188 -24.03 0.81 -4.19
CA LEU A 188 -24.32 1.67 -3.04
C LEU A 188 -25.72 1.46 -2.42
N ARG A 189 -26.66 0.88 -3.16
CA ARG A 189 -28.00 0.56 -2.65
C ARG A 189 -28.06 -0.72 -1.86
N ILE A 190 -27.16 -1.67 -2.16
CA ILE A 190 -27.20 -3.01 -1.57
C ILE A 190 -26.10 -3.27 -0.56
N ALA A 191 -25.04 -2.44 -0.58
CA ALA A 191 -23.93 -2.60 0.34
C ALA A 191 -24.27 -2.04 1.73
N ASP A 192 -24.03 -2.83 2.75
CA ASP A 192 -24.08 -2.41 4.17
C ASP A 192 -22.85 -1.59 4.54
N ASP A 193 -21.71 -1.94 3.97
CA ASP A 193 -20.41 -1.29 4.20
C ASP A 193 -19.71 -0.99 2.87
N ILE A 194 -19.00 0.14 2.83
CA ILE A 194 -18.21 0.53 1.65
C ILE A 194 -16.74 0.69 2.04
N VAL A 195 -15.88 0.02 1.28
CA VAL A 195 -14.42 0.14 1.37
C VAL A 195 -13.90 0.84 0.12
N LEU A 196 -13.22 1.97 0.30
CA LEU A 196 -12.65 2.74 -0.80
C LEU A 196 -11.15 2.44 -0.91
N CYS A 197 -10.76 1.73 -1.98
CA CYS A 197 -9.39 1.34 -2.31
C CYS A 197 -8.94 1.87 -3.69
N ALA A 198 -9.71 2.78 -4.29
CA ALA A 198 -9.36 3.40 -5.56
C ALA A 198 -8.23 4.43 -5.39
N PRO A 199 -7.35 4.60 -6.38
CA PRO A 199 -6.40 5.70 -6.38
C PRO A 199 -7.13 7.05 -6.43
N LEU A 200 -6.53 8.09 -5.84
CA LEU A 200 -7.03 9.45 -5.95
C LEU A 200 -6.67 9.99 -7.34
N ASN A 201 -7.68 10.24 -8.17
CA ASN A 201 -7.53 10.85 -9.49
C ASN A 201 -8.28 12.18 -9.53
N GLU A 202 -7.89 13.08 -10.43
CA GLU A 202 -8.59 14.34 -10.67
C GLU A 202 -9.85 14.21 -11.54
N SER A 203 -10.24 12.97 -11.92
CA SER A 203 -11.37 12.67 -12.82
C SER A 203 -12.48 11.95 -12.10
#